data_484c9b46fd00ba09235ae05cb15c3f12
#
_entry.id   484c9b46fd00ba09235ae05cb15c3f12
#
_cell.length_a   1.000
_cell.length_b   1.000
_cell.length_c   1.000
_cell.angle_alpha   90.00
_cell.angle_beta   90.00
_cell.angle_gamma   90.00
#
_symmetry.space_group_name_H-M   'P 1'
#
loop_
_entity.id
_entity.type
_entity.pdbx_description
1 polymer ?
#
loop_
_entity_poly.entity_id
_entity_poly.type
_entity_poly.pdbx_seq_one_letter_code
_entity_poly.pdbx_strand_id
1 'polypeptide(L)'
;WVLNNAEVLEAYARHVRRDIIHQVVTWAAIADTDLKKGDSVGVYMKDGWLYAGKKPQTAMGMVANDAKEGDDVGVARLAGIIEHTEGKVEVAKVPRIERGGSSTIDSSRLASLAKTVDIVGAVGLEAYLALKKADLMPDMFYGAREGVIEAAFHGLRCLLLIVDEEFTDFLKRLETAGLSYTIHELVKE
;
A
#
# COMPACT_ATOMS: atom_id res chain seq x y z
N TRP A 1 38.14 -26.06 10.74
CA TRP A 1 37.31 -26.95 9.89
C TRP A 1 35.91 -26.37 9.70
N VAL A 2 35.21 -25.99 10.79
CA VAL A 2 33.81 -25.45 10.73
C VAL A 2 33.78 -24.13 9.95
N LEU A 3 34.66 -23.17 10.23
CA LEU A 3 34.70 -21.89 9.54
C LEU A 3 34.98 -22.03 8.05
N ASN A 4 35.94 -22.90 7.69
CA ASN A 4 36.29 -23.14 6.30
C ASN A 4 35.11 -23.77 5.52
N ASN A 5 34.32 -24.67 6.13
CA ASN A 5 33.11 -25.21 5.52
C ASN A 5 31.98 -24.19 5.42
N ALA A 6 31.85 -23.28 6.40
CA ALA A 6 30.88 -22.19 6.33
C ALA A 6 31.18 -21.22 5.15
N GLU A 7 32.44 -20.87 4.93
CA GLU A 7 32.90 -20.06 3.81
C GLU A 7 32.61 -20.74 2.45
N VAL A 8 32.88 -22.05 2.36
CA VAL A 8 32.58 -22.83 1.14
C VAL A 8 31.10 -22.90 0.86
N LEU A 9 30.25 -23.11 1.90
CA LEU A 9 28.78 -23.12 1.75
C LEU A 9 28.25 -21.75 1.35
N GLU A 10 28.80 -20.68 1.91
CA GLU A 10 28.42 -19.31 1.53
C GLU A 10 28.81 -18.98 0.10
N ALA A 11 30.00 -19.38 -0.34
CA ALA A 11 30.46 -19.22 -1.71
C ALA A 11 29.58 -20.04 -2.68
N TYR A 12 29.21 -21.27 -2.31
CA TYR A 12 28.31 -22.12 -3.09
C TYR A 12 26.89 -21.52 -3.15
N ALA A 13 26.35 -21.03 -2.03
CA ALA A 13 25.04 -20.37 -2.01
C ALA A 13 25.02 -19.11 -2.89
N ARG A 14 26.10 -18.31 -2.90
CA ARG A 14 26.27 -17.16 -3.80
C ARG A 14 26.32 -17.59 -5.28
N HIS A 15 27.05 -18.66 -5.58
CA HIS A 15 27.12 -19.23 -6.94
C HIS A 15 25.77 -19.72 -7.41
N VAL A 16 25.05 -20.51 -6.58
CA VAL A 16 23.71 -21.00 -6.89
C VAL A 16 22.72 -19.85 -7.14
N ARG A 17 22.74 -18.82 -6.31
CA ARG A 17 21.89 -17.63 -6.49
C ARG A 17 22.19 -16.88 -7.79
N ARG A 18 23.45 -16.73 -8.14
CA ARG A 18 23.87 -15.94 -9.31
C ARG A 18 23.76 -16.68 -10.62
N ASP A 19 24.15 -17.96 -10.65
CA ASP A 19 24.41 -18.66 -11.92
C ASP A 19 23.37 -19.78 -12.21
N ILE A 20 22.73 -20.34 -11.19
CA ILE A 20 21.73 -21.40 -11.33
C ILE A 20 20.32 -20.85 -11.15
N ILE A 21 20.09 -20.01 -10.13
CA ILE A 21 18.85 -19.26 -9.98
C ILE A 21 19.01 -17.96 -10.77
N HIS A 22 19.10 -18.02 -12.07
CA HIS A 22 18.79 -16.92 -12.95
C HIS A 22 17.28 -16.72 -12.93
N GLN A 23 16.71 -16.48 -11.75
CA GLN A 23 15.47 -15.76 -11.68
C GLN A 23 15.83 -14.34 -12.13
N VAL A 24 15.54 -14.06 -13.39
CA VAL A 24 15.33 -12.69 -13.83
C VAL A 24 14.28 -12.17 -12.88
N VAL A 25 14.68 -11.35 -11.90
CA VAL A 25 13.73 -10.68 -11.01
C VAL A 25 12.93 -9.78 -11.94
N THR A 26 11.73 -10.24 -12.25
CA THR A 26 10.80 -9.53 -13.12
C THR A 26 9.81 -8.84 -12.20
N TRP A 27 9.74 -7.54 -12.29
CA TRP A 27 8.76 -6.73 -11.58
C TRP A 27 7.48 -6.65 -12.40
N ALA A 28 6.35 -6.95 -11.81
CA ALA A 28 5.06 -6.76 -12.46
C ALA A 28 4.70 -5.27 -12.44
N ALA A 29 4.31 -4.73 -13.58
CA ALA A 29 3.86 -3.36 -13.74
C ALA A 29 2.65 -3.31 -14.68
N ILE A 30 1.93 -2.20 -14.68
CA ILE A 30 0.87 -1.92 -15.66
C ILE A 30 1.51 -1.23 -16.87
N ALA A 31 1.26 -1.72 -18.06
CA ALA A 31 1.71 -1.06 -19.28
C ALA A 31 0.91 0.23 -19.52
N ASP A 32 1.57 1.38 -19.60
CA ASP A 32 0.91 2.68 -19.89
C ASP A 32 0.71 2.93 -21.40
N THR A 33 1.22 2.02 -22.22
CA THR A 33 1.11 2.01 -23.68
C THR A 33 1.44 0.60 -24.19
N ASP A 34 1.19 0.33 -25.47
CA ASP A 34 1.60 -0.92 -26.10
C ASP A 34 3.12 -1.10 -26.05
N LEU A 35 3.57 -2.19 -25.42
CA LEU A 35 4.97 -2.54 -25.20
C LEU A 35 5.31 -3.87 -25.83
N LYS A 36 6.54 -3.98 -26.34
CA LYS A 36 7.09 -5.20 -26.94
C LYS A 36 8.23 -5.74 -26.08
N LYS A 37 8.36 -7.05 -26.04
CA LYS A 37 9.50 -7.72 -25.40
C LYS A 37 10.82 -7.13 -25.89
N GLY A 38 11.66 -6.71 -24.96
CA GLY A 38 12.96 -6.09 -25.24
C GLY A 38 12.93 -4.57 -25.31
N ASP A 39 11.75 -3.92 -25.28
CA ASP A 39 11.66 -2.46 -25.21
C ASP A 39 12.32 -1.95 -23.91
N SER A 40 13.03 -0.81 -24.01
CA SER A 40 13.49 -0.07 -22.85
C SER A 40 12.35 0.83 -22.35
N VAL A 41 12.03 0.73 -21.06
CA VAL A 41 10.90 1.44 -20.44
C VAL A 41 11.32 2.19 -19.20
N GLY A 42 10.71 3.35 -18.97
CA GLY A 42 10.71 4.04 -17.70
C GLY A 42 9.68 3.41 -16.75
N VAL A 43 10.04 3.30 -15.48
CA VAL A 43 9.21 2.69 -14.44
C VAL A 43 8.92 3.73 -13.36
N TYR A 44 7.64 3.84 -12.97
CA TYR A 44 7.18 4.86 -12.01
C TYR A 44 5.95 4.37 -11.24
N MET A 45 5.72 4.99 -10.08
CA MET A 45 4.52 4.75 -9.27
C MET A 45 3.42 5.75 -9.66
N LYS A 46 2.19 5.24 -9.74
CA LYS A 46 0.99 6.05 -9.92
C LYS A 46 -0.21 5.34 -9.28
N ASP A 47 -1.01 6.07 -8.49
CA ASP A 47 -2.24 5.57 -7.85
C ASP A 47 -2.02 4.24 -7.09
N GLY A 48 -0.87 4.08 -6.42
CA GLY A 48 -0.50 2.88 -5.68
C GLY A 48 0.04 1.71 -6.53
N TRP A 49 0.13 1.87 -7.85
CA TRP A 49 0.57 0.81 -8.77
C TRP A 49 1.87 1.18 -9.49
N LEU A 50 2.65 0.15 -9.83
CA LEU A 50 3.84 0.30 -10.67
C LEU A 50 3.42 0.33 -12.13
N TYR A 51 3.88 1.34 -12.86
CA TYR A 51 3.66 1.51 -14.30
C TYR A 51 4.97 1.40 -15.07
N ALA A 52 4.87 0.91 -16.30
CA ALA A 52 5.96 0.89 -17.27
C ALA A 52 5.56 1.55 -18.58
N GLY A 53 6.38 2.46 -19.09
CA GLY A 53 6.09 3.19 -20.31
C GLY A 53 7.31 3.63 -21.11
N LYS A 54 7.09 4.10 -22.33
CA LYS A 54 8.17 4.51 -23.25
C LYS A 54 8.85 5.83 -22.86
N LYS A 55 8.25 6.60 -21.95
CA LYS A 55 8.87 7.85 -21.46
C LYS A 55 10.00 7.52 -20.48
N PRO A 56 11.19 8.12 -20.64
CA PRO A 56 12.28 7.93 -19.68
C PRO A 56 11.85 8.41 -18.27
N GLN A 57 12.27 7.63 -17.27
CA GLN A 57 12.08 7.93 -15.84
C GLN A 57 13.41 7.76 -15.12
N THR A 58 13.48 8.14 -13.85
CA THR A 58 14.64 7.90 -12.98
C THR A 58 14.97 6.42 -12.80
N ALA A 59 13.95 5.56 -12.87
CA ALA A 59 14.11 4.11 -12.94
C ALA A 59 13.82 3.63 -14.36
N MET A 60 14.70 2.80 -14.90
CA MET A 60 14.60 2.23 -16.25
C MET A 60 14.68 0.71 -16.17
N GLY A 61 13.98 0.03 -17.07
CA GLY A 61 14.00 -1.42 -17.18
C GLY A 61 13.81 -1.91 -18.60
N MET A 62 13.73 -3.22 -18.75
CA MET A 62 13.52 -3.87 -20.03
C MET A 62 12.27 -4.76 -19.98
N VAL A 63 11.40 -4.63 -20.95
CA VAL A 63 10.16 -5.41 -21.07
C VAL A 63 10.47 -6.89 -21.29
N ALA A 64 9.89 -7.76 -20.49
CA ALA A 64 10.10 -9.21 -20.50
C ALA A 64 9.11 -9.95 -21.41
N ASN A 65 7.90 -9.41 -21.61
CA ASN A 65 6.81 -9.98 -22.44
C ASN A 65 6.07 -8.87 -23.19
N ASP A 66 5.45 -9.19 -24.32
CA ASP A 66 4.55 -8.26 -25.00
C ASP A 66 3.33 -7.94 -24.10
N ALA A 67 2.90 -6.69 -24.08
CA ALA A 67 1.72 -6.23 -23.37
C ALA A 67 1.03 -5.09 -24.12
N LYS A 68 -0.29 -5.00 -24.01
CA LYS A 68 -1.06 -3.84 -24.48
C LYS A 68 -1.23 -2.84 -23.36
N GLU A 69 -1.59 -1.62 -23.72
CA GLU A 69 -1.96 -0.60 -22.74
C GLU A 69 -3.03 -1.14 -21.76
N GLY A 70 -2.76 -1.00 -20.46
CA GLY A 70 -3.63 -1.47 -19.36
C GLY A 70 -3.40 -2.92 -18.94
N ASP A 71 -2.61 -3.71 -19.67
CA ASP A 71 -2.28 -5.09 -19.29
C ASP A 71 -1.09 -5.15 -18.33
N ASP A 72 -0.91 -6.30 -17.70
CA ASP A 72 0.26 -6.59 -16.87
C ASP A 72 1.50 -6.85 -17.75
N VAL A 73 2.60 -6.23 -17.38
CA VAL A 73 3.89 -6.37 -18.05
C VAL A 73 5.00 -6.70 -17.08
N GLY A 74 5.84 -7.64 -17.45
CA GLY A 74 7.06 -7.94 -16.71
C GLY A 74 8.18 -6.98 -17.08
N VAL A 75 8.80 -6.35 -16.08
CA VAL A 75 9.98 -5.50 -16.27
C VAL A 75 11.18 -6.15 -15.60
N ALA A 76 12.17 -6.49 -16.41
CA ALA A 76 13.44 -7.06 -16.00
C ALA A 76 14.55 -6.00 -15.99
N ARG A 77 15.68 -6.30 -15.35
CA ARG A 77 16.88 -5.45 -15.30
C ARG A 77 16.59 -4.03 -14.86
N LEU A 78 15.67 -3.89 -13.89
CA LEU A 78 15.33 -2.60 -13.31
C LEU A 78 16.58 -1.96 -12.69
N ALA A 79 16.88 -0.72 -13.10
CA ALA A 79 18.00 0.07 -12.61
C ALA A 79 17.53 1.51 -12.36
N GLY A 80 18.11 2.16 -11.36
CA GLY A 80 17.71 3.49 -10.91
C GLY A 80 16.83 3.45 -9.68
N ILE A 81 16.24 4.59 -9.35
CA ILE A 81 15.38 4.77 -8.17
C ILE A 81 13.97 5.06 -8.65
N ILE A 82 13.01 4.25 -8.22
CA ILE A 82 11.59 4.56 -8.41
C ILE A 82 11.25 5.65 -7.38
N GLU A 83 10.95 6.85 -7.86
CA GLU A 83 10.48 7.91 -6.98
C GLU A 83 9.14 7.49 -6.38
N HIS A 84 9.08 7.48 -5.07
CA HIS A 84 7.92 7.08 -4.31
C HIS A 84 7.73 8.02 -3.13
N THR A 85 6.50 8.51 -2.97
CA THR A 85 6.10 9.29 -1.79
C THR A 85 5.12 8.45 -1.00
N GLU A 86 5.45 8.17 0.25
CA GLU A 86 4.53 7.48 1.15
C GLU A 86 3.24 8.30 1.31
N GLY A 87 2.15 7.59 1.40
CA GLY A 87 0.85 8.17 1.69
C GLY A 87 0.71 8.56 3.17
N LYS A 88 -0.49 8.94 3.55
CA LYS A 88 -0.82 9.37 4.90
C LYS A 88 -2.06 8.65 5.41
N VAL A 89 -2.09 8.33 6.70
CA VAL A 89 -3.24 7.70 7.35
C VAL A 89 -3.99 8.70 8.22
N GLU A 90 -5.25 8.97 7.87
CA GLU A 90 -6.20 9.70 8.71
C GLU A 90 -6.92 8.68 9.59
N VAL A 91 -6.82 8.80 10.90
CA VAL A 91 -7.38 7.85 11.86
C VAL A 91 -8.52 8.51 12.62
N ALA A 92 -9.73 7.97 12.51
CA ALA A 92 -10.90 8.46 13.24
C ALA A 92 -11.37 7.41 14.25
N LYS A 93 -11.35 7.80 15.51
CA LYS A 93 -11.75 6.93 16.62
C LYS A 93 -13.28 6.92 16.75
N VAL A 94 -13.86 5.73 16.91
CA VAL A 94 -15.29 5.52 17.13
C VAL A 94 -15.50 4.92 18.51
N PRO A 95 -16.34 5.55 19.37
CA PRO A 95 -16.64 5.00 20.67
C PRO A 95 -17.31 3.62 20.57
N ARG A 96 -17.11 2.79 21.59
CA ARG A 96 -17.85 1.54 21.73
C ARG A 96 -19.35 1.79 21.92
N ILE A 97 -20.16 0.75 21.68
CA ILE A 97 -21.63 0.84 21.79
C ILE A 97 -22.08 1.31 23.18
N GLU A 98 -21.37 0.94 24.27
CA GLU A 98 -21.68 1.37 25.64
C GLU A 98 -21.52 2.90 25.84
N ARG A 99 -20.77 3.56 24.96
CA ARG A 99 -20.55 5.02 24.95
C ARG A 99 -21.25 5.68 23.75
N GLY A 100 -22.30 5.03 23.20
CA GLY A 100 -23.12 5.54 22.12
C GLY A 100 -22.71 5.10 20.72
N GLY A 101 -21.52 4.50 20.56
CA GLY A 101 -21.09 3.87 19.31
C GLY A 101 -21.17 4.79 18.09
N SER A 102 -21.57 4.22 16.96
CA SER A 102 -21.73 4.94 15.68
C SER A 102 -22.71 6.13 15.73
N SER A 103 -23.59 6.21 16.75
CA SER A 103 -24.60 7.29 16.83
C SER A 103 -24.01 8.63 17.25
N THR A 104 -22.84 8.61 17.91
CA THR A 104 -22.14 9.81 18.36
C THR A 104 -21.32 10.46 17.26
N ILE A 105 -21.08 9.78 16.16
CA ILE A 105 -20.24 10.30 15.09
C ILE A 105 -20.99 11.33 14.23
N ASP A 106 -20.33 12.45 13.96
CA ASP A 106 -20.80 13.47 13.04
C ASP A 106 -20.63 12.99 11.59
N SER A 107 -21.75 12.58 10.99
CA SER A 107 -21.77 12.04 9.63
C SER A 107 -21.32 13.04 8.57
N SER A 108 -21.55 14.34 8.77
CA SER A 108 -21.20 15.37 7.81
C SER A 108 -19.68 15.64 7.80
N ARG A 109 -19.05 15.70 8.98
CA ARG A 109 -17.60 15.81 9.13
C ARG A 109 -16.91 14.54 8.58
N LEU A 110 -17.47 13.36 8.88
CA LEU A 110 -16.97 12.10 8.36
C LEU A 110 -17.04 12.05 6.83
N ALA A 111 -18.16 12.43 6.23
CA ALA A 111 -18.30 12.45 4.77
C ALA A 111 -17.36 13.46 4.11
N SER A 112 -17.09 14.59 4.77
CA SER A 112 -16.13 15.58 4.26
C SER A 112 -14.70 15.05 4.32
N LEU A 113 -14.32 14.36 5.40
CA LEU A 113 -12.99 13.75 5.53
C LEU A 113 -12.79 12.62 4.52
N ALA A 114 -13.77 11.76 4.32
CA ALA A 114 -13.71 10.65 3.37
C ALA A 114 -13.48 11.10 1.92
N LYS A 115 -13.92 12.31 1.53
CA LYS A 115 -13.66 12.87 0.20
C LYS A 115 -12.21 13.29 -0.04
N THR A 116 -11.39 13.37 0.99
CA THR A 116 -9.99 13.82 0.89
C THR A 116 -8.98 12.68 0.81
N VAL A 117 -9.45 11.44 0.85
CA VAL A 117 -8.64 10.23 0.87
C VAL A 117 -8.98 9.33 -0.31
N ASP A 118 -8.09 8.40 -0.60
CA ASP A 118 -8.20 7.46 -1.72
C ASP A 118 -8.85 6.14 -1.29
N ILE A 119 -8.65 5.75 0.00
CA ILE A 119 -9.12 4.47 0.57
C ILE A 119 -9.78 4.73 1.92
N VAL A 120 -10.90 4.07 2.17
CA VAL A 120 -11.61 4.10 3.46
C VAL A 120 -11.68 2.70 4.05
N GLY A 121 -11.12 2.53 5.24
CA GLY A 121 -11.17 1.29 6.02
C GLY A 121 -12.04 1.43 7.27
N ALA A 122 -12.59 0.31 7.75
CA ALA A 122 -13.32 0.26 9.00
C ALA A 122 -12.87 -0.93 9.86
N VAL A 123 -12.68 -0.69 11.16
CA VAL A 123 -12.37 -1.73 12.16
C VAL A 123 -13.39 -1.66 13.29
N GLY A 124 -14.15 -2.74 13.44
CA GLY A 124 -15.25 -2.85 14.38
C GLY A 124 -16.60 -2.48 13.77
N LEU A 125 -17.65 -3.06 14.35
CA LEU A 125 -19.02 -2.88 13.86
C LEU A 125 -19.47 -1.43 13.97
N GLU A 126 -19.10 -0.74 15.04
CA GLU A 126 -19.44 0.67 15.26
C GLU A 126 -18.82 1.57 14.19
N ALA A 127 -17.59 1.30 13.78
CA ALA A 127 -16.93 2.02 12.70
C ALA A 127 -17.62 1.79 11.34
N TYR A 128 -17.96 0.56 11.03
CA TYR A 128 -18.71 0.22 9.82
C TYR A 128 -20.08 0.92 9.78
N LEU A 129 -20.81 0.89 10.91
CA LEU A 129 -22.13 1.53 10.99
C LEU A 129 -22.05 3.07 10.97
N ALA A 130 -20.96 3.66 11.49
CA ALA A 130 -20.73 5.10 11.36
C ALA A 130 -20.58 5.52 9.89
N LEU A 131 -19.81 4.79 9.11
CA LEU A 131 -19.70 5.02 7.66
C LEU A 131 -21.05 4.86 6.98
N LYS A 132 -21.76 3.77 7.23
CA LYS A 132 -23.07 3.52 6.63
C LYS A 132 -24.10 4.63 6.95
N LYS A 133 -24.07 5.20 8.17
CA LYS A 133 -24.92 6.35 8.56
C LYS A 133 -24.55 7.64 7.84
N ALA A 134 -23.30 7.74 7.37
CA ALA A 134 -22.81 8.86 6.56
C ALA A 134 -23.00 8.61 5.04
N ASP A 135 -23.76 7.57 4.66
CA ASP A 135 -23.96 7.12 3.28
C ASP A 135 -22.64 6.76 2.56
N LEU A 136 -21.72 6.18 3.32
CA LEU A 136 -20.40 5.72 2.86
C LEU A 136 -20.27 4.22 3.05
N MET A 137 -19.52 3.59 2.16
CA MET A 137 -19.10 2.20 2.29
C MET A 137 -17.60 2.14 2.45
N PRO A 138 -17.06 1.31 3.35
CA PRO A 138 -15.62 1.09 3.41
C PRO A 138 -15.15 0.27 2.22
N ASP A 139 -13.98 0.61 1.67
CA ASP A 139 -13.27 -0.21 0.68
C ASP A 139 -12.71 -1.49 1.33
N MET A 140 -12.37 -1.39 2.63
CA MET A 140 -11.82 -2.49 3.42
C MET A 140 -12.54 -2.59 4.77
N PHE A 141 -12.98 -3.81 5.12
CA PHE A 141 -13.50 -4.12 6.44
C PHE A 141 -12.69 -5.24 7.10
N TYR A 142 -12.63 -6.42 6.48
CA TYR A 142 -11.76 -7.49 6.93
C TYR A 142 -10.31 -7.22 6.52
N GLY A 143 -9.38 -7.30 7.48
CA GLY A 143 -7.98 -6.97 7.24
C GLY A 143 -7.67 -5.47 7.04
N ALA A 144 -8.61 -4.58 7.35
CA ALA A 144 -8.48 -3.14 7.11
C ALA A 144 -7.25 -2.50 7.77
N ARG A 145 -6.83 -2.98 8.96
CA ARG A 145 -5.62 -2.48 9.63
C ARG A 145 -4.36 -2.66 8.79
N GLU A 146 -4.19 -3.87 8.25
CA GLU A 146 -3.04 -4.19 7.40
C GLU A 146 -3.16 -3.55 6.03
N GLY A 147 -4.34 -3.62 5.42
CA GLY A 147 -4.59 -3.06 4.10
C GLY A 147 -4.38 -1.55 4.03
N VAL A 148 -4.78 -0.80 5.08
CA VAL A 148 -4.54 0.65 5.16
C VAL A 148 -3.04 0.97 5.29
N ILE A 149 -2.29 0.19 6.05
CA ILE A 149 -0.83 0.33 6.16
C ILE A 149 -0.18 0.06 4.80
N GLU A 150 -0.56 -1.03 4.14
CA GLU A 150 -0.04 -1.39 2.82
C GLU A 150 -0.37 -0.32 1.77
N ALA A 151 -1.61 0.14 1.72
CA ALA A 151 -2.04 1.20 0.81
C ALA A 151 -1.27 2.51 1.03
N ALA A 152 -1.03 2.88 2.29
CA ALA A 152 -0.23 4.07 2.62
C ALA A 152 1.25 3.90 2.20
N PHE A 153 1.84 2.72 2.34
CA PHE A 153 3.17 2.45 1.78
C PHE A 153 3.20 2.59 0.25
N HIS A 154 2.10 2.32 -0.42
CA HIS A 154 1.96 2.51 -1.86
C HIS A 154 1.62 3.96 -2.28
N GLY A 155 1.65 4.91 -1.33
CA GLY A 155 1.47 6.33 -1.60
C GLY A 155 0.03 6.82 -1.54
N LEU A 156 -0.93 5.97 -1.15
CA LEU A 156 -2.34 6.34 -1.05
C LEU A 156 -2.65 7.04 0.28
N ARG A 157 -3.56 8.00 0.24
CA ARG A 157 -4.11 8.60 1.45
C ARG A 157 -5.26 7.75 1.94
N CYS A 158 -5.20 7.33 3.19
CA CYS A 158 -6.15 6.40 3.75
C CYS A 158 -6.89 7.01 4.94
N LEU A 159 -8.18 6.70 5.08
CA LEU A 159 -8.96 6.97 6.29
C LEU A 159 -9.26 5.62 6.95
N LEU A 160 -8.91 5.46 8.20
CA LEU A 160 -9.34 4.32 9.01
C LEU A 160 -10.25 4.78 10.13
N LEU A 161 -11.51 4.35 10.08
CA LEU A 161 -12.39 4.39 11.24
C LEU A 161 -12.11 3.17 12.10
N ILE A 162 -11.86 3.38 13.37
CA ILE A 162 -11.46 2.31 14.28
C ILE A 162 -12.14 2.45 15.64
N VAL A 163 -12.66 1.34 16.14
CA VAL A 163 -13.27 1.29 17.49
C VAL A 163 -12.20 1.50 18.56
N ASP A 164 -12.57 2.16 19.66
CA ASP A 164 -11.67 2.55 20.74
C ASP A 164 -10.70 1.47 21.23
N GLU A 165 -11.16 0.22 21.35
CA GLU A 165 -10.34 -0.89 21.85
C GLU A 165 -9.12 -1.20 20.99
N GLU A 166 -9.30 -1.07 19.68
CA GLU A 166 -8.27 -1.40 18.69
C GLU A 166 -7.37 -0.19 18.35
N PHE A 167 -7.80 1.02 18.77
CA PHE A 167 -7.17 2.27 18.38
C PHE A 167 -5.70 2.38 18.81
N THR A 168 -5.42 2.11 20.10
CA THR A 168 -4.06 2.26 20.64
C THR A 168 -3.06 1.31 19.99
N ASP A 169 -3.48 0.07 19.77
CA ASP A 169 -2.61 -0.92 19.15
C ASP A 169 -2.37 -0.62 17.66
N PHE A 170 -3.36 -0.06 16.98
CA PHE A 170 -3.18 0.40 15.60
C PHE A 170 -2.21 1.57 15.51
N LEU A 171 -2.28 2.57 16.41
CA LEU A 171 -1.31 3.67 16.42
C LEU A 171 0.13 3.18 16.60
N LYS A 172 0.37 2.26 17.54
CA LYS A 172 1.70 1.64 17.72
C LYS A 172 2.21 0.97 16.43
N ARG A 173 1.31 0.37 15.66
CA ARG A 173 1.67 -0.26 14.37
C ARG A 173 2.05 0.79 13.33
N LEU A 174 1.31 1.91 13.23
CA LEU A 174 1.67 3.03 12.36
C LEU A 174 3.04 3.62 12.71
N GLU A 175 3.31 3.81 14.01
CA GLU A 175 4.61 4.29 14.51
C GLU A 175 5.74 3.31 14.16
N THR A 176 5.51 2.01 14.37
CA THR A 176 6.50 0.97 14.01
C THR A 176 6.75 0.92 12.51
N ALA A 177 5.72 1.16 11.70
CA ALA A 177 5.79 1.24 10.25
C ALA A 177 6.45 2.54 9.74
N GLY A 178 6.60 3.55 10.59
CA GLY A 178 7.17 4.86 10.22
C GLY A 178 6.21 5.75 9.40
N LEU A 179 4.94 5.37 9.28
CA LEU A 179 3.96 6.11 8.49
C LEU A 179 3.44 7.36 9.19
N SER A 180 3.27 8.44 8.43
CA SER A 180 2.64 9.67 8.90
C SER A 180 1.13 9.48 9.10
N TYR A 181 0.60 9.96 10.24
CA TYR A 181 -0.84 9.88 10.50
C TYR A 181 -1.38 11.15 11.18
N THR A 182 -2.70 11.34 11.10
CA THR A 182 -3.44 12.37 11.85
C THR A 182 -4.64 11.72 12.54
N ILE A 183 -4.90 12.12 13.78
CA ILE A 183 -6.05 11.64 14.55
C ILE A 183 -7.18 12.66 14.45
N HIS A 184 -8.39 12.16 14.17
CA HIS A 184 -9.61 12.96 14.08
C HIS A 184 -10.61 12.59 15.17
N GLU A 185 -11.07 13.60 15.89
CA GLU A 185 -12.20 13.50 16.81
C GLU A 185 -13.48 13.90 16.05
N LEU A 186 -14.31 12.89 15.76
CA LEU A 186 -15.55 13.05 14.98
C LEU A 186 -16.81 12.91 15.83
N VAL A 187 -16.68 12.88 17.16
CA VAL A 187 -17.82 12.83 18.06
C VAL A 187 -18.55 14.17 18.03
N LYS A 188 -19.90 14.12 17.97
CA LYS A 188 -20.76 15.31 18.06
C LYS A 188 -20.56 15.99 19.42
N GLU A 189 -20.54 17.31 19.41
CA GLU A 189 -20.57 18.13 20.64
C GLU A 189 -21.93 18.03 21.33
#